data_05db01e8e933d6c9d690d8fee606e1a7
#
_entry.id   05db01e8e933d6c9d690d8fee606e1a7
#
_cell.length_a   1.000
_cell.length_b   1.000
_cell.length_c   1.000
_cell.angle_alpha   90.00
_cell.angle_beta   90.00
_cell.angle_gamma   90.00
#
_symmetry.space_group_name_H-M   'P 1'
#
loop_
_entity.id
_entity.type
_entity.pdbx_description
1 polymer ?
#
loop_
_entity_poly.entity_id
_entity_poly.type
_entity_poly.pdbx_seq_one_letter_code
_entity_poly.pdbx_strand_id
1 'polypeptide(L)'
;VVDACFEVLGAQTERYALPLRQLLAYVSAHEWRKKGVLIAALNSNIHPHYGVFSPISGEYLELIKSASLPNPCASAWDIGTGTGVISAVLAKRGLKTILATDTDPRALACAQENFERLGITEQVQLHQADLFPKTDTKADLIVCNPPWLPAKAAAPIERAIFDEKSQMLKGFLLNVSTHLSAYGQAWLIMSDFAEHLGLRTPNEIPDLIERAGLRVLKKYDVRPKHSKVLDTADALHTARALETTSLWCLVLDT
;
A
#
# COMPACT_ATOMS: atom_id res chain seq x y z
N VAL A 1 2.73 -24.63 -14.37
CA VAL A 1 1.32 -24.82 -13.95
C VAL A 1 1.27 -25.51 -12.59
N VAL A 2 1.93 -26.67 -12.43
CA VAL A 2 1.94 -27.40 -11.14
C VAL A 2 2.46 -26.51 -10.02
N ASP A 3 3.62 -25.87 -10.21
CA ASP A 3 4.23 -24.96 -9.23
C ASP A 3 3.30 -23.79 -8.88
N ALA A 4 2.63 -23.21 -9.88
CA ALA A 4 1.67 -22.13 -9.68
C ALA A 4 0.48 -22.55 -8.82
N CYS A 5 -0.03 -23.77 -9.02
CA CYS A 5 -1.10 -24.31 -8.19
C CYS A 5 -0.59 -24.60 -6.77
N PHE A 6 0.60 -25.17 -6.64
CA PHE A 6 1.21 -25.48 -5.35
C PHE A 6 1.46 -24.22 -4.50
N GLU A 7 1.93 -23.13 -5.10
CA GLU A 7 2.13 -21.84 -4.40
C GLU A 7 0.84 -21.27 -3.81
N VAL A 8 -0.30 -21.46 -4.47
CA VAL A 8 -1.57 -20.87 -4.02
C VAL A 8 -2.36 -21.82 -3.11
N LEU A 9 -2.36 -23.11 -3.43
CA LEU A 9 -3.21 -24.10 -2.79
C LEU A 9 -2.46 -24.98 -1.77
N GLY A 10 -1.12 -24.94 -1.79
CA GLY A 10 -0.28 -25.88 -1.05
C GLY A 10 -0.34 -27.32 -1.63
N ALA A 11 0.20 -28.26 -0.86
CA ALA A 11 0.13 -29.67 -1.23
C ALA A 11 -1.30 -30.19 -1.14
N GLN A 12 -1.81 -30.70 -2.26
CA GLN A 12 -3.14 -31.30 -2.34
C GLN A 12 -3.03 -32.82 -2.36
N THR A 13 -3.81 -33.48 -1.52
CA THR A 13 -3.84 -34.95 -1.42
C THR A 13 -4.98 -35.57 -2.25
N GLU A 14 -5.98 -34.75 -2.64
CA GLU A 14 -7.13 -35.19 -3.38
C GLU A 14 -7.19 -34.55 -4.77
N ARG A 15 -7.96 -35.19 -5.68
CA ARG A 15 -8.24 -34.62 -6.99
C ARG A 15 -9.20 -33.45 -6.84
N TYR A 16 -8.90 -32.32 -7.48
CA TYR A 16 -9.76 -31.16 -7.51
C TYR A 16 -9.88 -30.58 -8.93
N ALA A 17 -10.94 -29.82 -9.17
CA ALA A 17 -11.15 -29.09 -10.40
C ALA A 17 -11.15 -27.58 -10.12
N LEU A 18 -10.53 -26.82 -11.02
CA LEU A 18 -10.51 -25.37 -10.96
C LEU A 18 -11.15 -24.78 -12.22
N PRO A 19 -11.87 -23.65 -12.11
CA PRO A 19 -12.24 -22.89 -13.27
C PRO A 19 -10.97 -22.44 -14.04
N LEU A 20 -10.98 -22.56 -15.39
CA LEU A 20 -9.84 -22.19 -16.21
C LEU A 20 -9.34 -20.76 -15.93
N ARG A 21 -10.25 -19.82 -15.72
CA ARG A 21 -9.92 -18.42 -15.38
C ARG A 21 -9.09 -18.34 -14.10
N GLN A 22 -9.40 -19.15 -13.10
CA GLN A 22 -8.68 -19.18 -11.83
C GLN A 22 -7.29 -19.80 -12.01
N LEU A 23 -7.18 -20.88 -12.79
CA LEU A 23 -5.91 -21.50 -13.14
C LEU A 23 -4.99 -20.51 -13.86
N LEU A 24 -5.52 -19.78 -14.84
CA LEU A 24 -4.76 -18.75 -15.56
C LEU A 24 -4.30 -17.62 -14.62
N ALA A 25 -5.11 -17.24 -13.63
CA ALA A 25 -4.70 -16.26 -12.63
C ALA A 25 -3.54 -16.77 -11.76
N TYR A 26 -3.55 -18.05 -11.37
CA TYR A 26 -2.44 -18.65 -10.60
C TYR A 26 -1.14 -18.68 -11.44
N VAL A 27 -1.23 -19.12 -12.69
CA VAL A 27 -0.07 -19.16 -13.59
C VAL A 27 0.49 -17.76 -13.84
N SER A 28 -0.37 -16.78 -14.07
CA SER A 28 0.04 -15.39 -14.26
C SER A 28 0.74 -14.83 -13.02
N ALA A 29 0.18 -15.05 -11.83
CA ALA A 29 0.78 -14.59 -10.57
C ALA A 29 2.13 -15.25 -10.31
N HIS A 30 2.27 -16.56 -10.59
CA HIS A 30 3.53 -17.28 -10.49
C HIS A 30 4.63 -16.68 -11.40
N GLU A 31 4.29 -16.40 -12.66
CA GLU A 31 5.23 -15.77 -13.57
C GLU A 31 5.63 -14.34 -13.12
N TRP A 32 4.67 -13.57 -12.62
CA TRP A 32 4.95 -12.25 -12.02
C TRP A 32 5.85 -12.36 -10.79
N ARG A 33 5.60 -13.34 -9.91
CA ARG A 33 6.44 -13.59 -8.73
C ARG A 33 7.87 -13.97 -9.14
N LYS A 34 8.05 -14.82 -10.16
CA LYS A 34 9.38 -15.22 -10.65
C LYS A 34 10.13 -14.05 -11.28
N LYS A 35 9.48 -13.30 -12.15
CA LYS A 35 10.06 -12.18 -12.90
C LYS A 35 10.29 -10.97 -12.00
N GLY A 36 9.37 -10.71 -11.08
CA GLY A 36 9.29 -9.49 -10.29
C GLY A 36 8.80 -8.29 -11.10
N VAL A 37 8.50 -7.23 -10.36
CA VAL A 37 8.09 -5.91 -10.87
C VAL A 37 9.21 -4.93 -10.56
N LEU A 38 9.80 -4.33 -11.59
CA LEU A 38 10.83 -3.31 -11.41
C LEU A 38 10.22 -2.06 -10.76
N ILE A 39 10.75 -1.68 -9.62
CA ILE A 39 10.38 -0.47 -8.90
C ILE A 39 11.49 0.56 -9.11
N ALA A 40 11.20 1.61 -9.86
CA ALA A 40 12.17 2.65 -10.20
C ALA A 40 12.73 3.33 -8.94
N ALA A 41 11.89 3.60 -7.94
CA ALA A 41 12.31 4.18 -6.66
C ALA A 41 13.36 3.33 -5.94
N LEU A 42 13.31 2.00 -6.11
CA LEU A 42 14.26 1.05 -5.52
C LEU A 42 15.43 0.71 -6.43
N ASN A 43 15.30 0.89 -7.74
CA ASN A 43 16.17 0.31 -8.75
C ASN A 43 16.35 -1.22 -8.53
N SER A 44 15.28 -1.89 -8.15
CA SER A 44 15.23 -3.32 -7.81
C SER A 44 13.83 -3.87 -8.04
N ASN A 45 13.71 -5.18 -8.14
CA ASN A 45 12.42 -5.84 -8.32
C ASN A 45 11.76 -6.16 -6.98
N ILE A 46 10.44 -6.04 -6.96
CA ILE A 46 9.54 -6.60 -5.93
C ILE A 46 8.84 -7.81 -6.54
N HIS A 47 8.71 -8.89 -5.79
CA HIS A 47 8.16 -10.16 -6.20
C HIS A 47 6.80 -10.40 -5.51
N PRO A 48 5.67 -10.00 -6.13
CA PRO A 48 4.35 -10.11 -5.51
C PRO A 48 3.87 -11.55 -5.45
N HIS A 49 3.28 -11.97 -4.34
CA HIS A 49 2.58 -13.23 -4.22
C HIS A 49 1.17 -13.15 -4.78
N TYR A 50 0.57 -14.31 -5.12
CA TYR A 50 -0.84 -14.36 -5.50
C TYR A 50 -1.73 -13.78 -4.39
N GLY A 51 -2.62 -12.86 -4.77
CA GLY A 51 -3.55 -12.21 -3.83
C GLY A 51 -2.97 -11.03 -3.06
N VAL A 52 -1.68 -10.72 -3.23
CA VAL A 52 -1.04 -9.51 -2.68
C VAL A 52 -0.95 -8.46 -3.78
N PHE A 53 -1.27 -7.20 -3.43
CA PHE A 53 -1.28 -6.11 -4.40
C PHE A 53 0.11 -5.90 -5.02
N SER A 54 0.15 -5.91 -6.35
CA SER A 54 1.39 -5.65 -7.10
C SER A 54 1.54 -4.16 -7.36
N PRO A 55 2.65 -3.50 -6.98
CA PRO A 55 2.87 -2.06 -7.15
C PRO A 55 3.25 -1.70 -8.59
N ILE A 56 2.43 -2.10 -9.59
CA ILE A 56 2.69 -1.87 -11.01
C ILE A 56 2.62 -0.37 -11.35
N SER A 57 1.67 0.36 -10.73
CA SER A 57 1.55 1.81 -10.85
C SER A 57 2.29 2.45 -9.67
N GLY A 58 3.61 2.55 -9.79
CA GLY A 58 4.51 2.92 -8.69
C GLY A 58 4.82 4.42 -8.60
N GLU A 59 4.04 5.30 -9.25
CA GLU A 59 4.30 6.75 -9.24
C GLU A 59 4.29 7.33 -7.82
N TYR A 60 3.42 6.83 -6.94
CA TYR A 60 3.39 7.24 -5.54
C TYR A 60 4.69 6.91 -4.78
N LEU A 61 5.44 5.89 -5.21
CA LEU A 61 6.71 5.53 -4.59
C LEU A 61 7.80 6.59 -4.84
N GLU A 62 7.73 7.28 -5.98
CA GLU A 62 8.61 8.43 -6.25
C GLU A 62 8.27 9.61 -5.33
N LEU A 63 6.99 9.79 -4.96
CA LEU A 63 6.59 10.78 -3.96
C LEU A 63 7.19 10.44 -2.59
N ILE A 64 7.07 9.17 -2.15
CA ILE A 64 7.65 8.70 -0.89
C ILE A 64 9.17 8.86 -0.91
N LYS A 65 9.83 8.54 -2.02
CA LYS A 65 11.29 8.67 -2.20
C LYS A 65 11.77 10.11 -2.07
N SER A 66 11.02 11.07 -2.62
CA SER A 66 11.44 12.47 -2.75
C SER A 66 10.92 13.40 -1.66
N ALA A 67 9.83 13.07 -0.98
CA ALA A 67 9.27 13.90 0.07
C ALA A 67 10.26 14.08 1.25
N SER A 68 10.27 15.25 1.86
CA SER A 68 11.14 15.54 3.00
C SER A 68 10.72 14.73 4.22
N LEU A 69 11.61 13.90 4.75
CA LEU A 69 11.37 13.19 6.02
C LEU A 69 11.21 14.20 7.18
N PRO A 70 10.44 13.84 8.24
CA PRO A 70 10.48 14.60 9.48
C PRO A 70 11.91 14.70 10.02
N ASN A 71 12.20 15.71 10.81
CA ASN A 71 13.50 15.90 11.42
C ASN A 71 13.34 16.18 12.91
N PRO A 72 13.75 15.26 13.79
CA PRO A 72 14.41 13.97 13.52
C PRO A 72 13.46 12.92 12.92
N CYS A 73 14.02 11.85 12.29
CA CYS A 73 13.28 10.67 11.82
C CYS A 73 14.12 9.42 12.07
N ALA A 74 14.00 8.84 13.26
CA ALA A 74 14.71 7.64 13.64
C ALA A 74 13.91 6.35 13.38
N SER A 75 12.57 6.45 13.39
CA SER A 75 11.66 5.32 13.25
C SER A 75 10.55 5.59 12.24
N ALA A 76 10.10 4.54 11.54
CA ALA A 76 8.94 4.60 10.67
C ALA A 76 8.04 3.38 10.82
N TRP A 77 6.74 3.57 10.59
CA TRP A 77 5.77 2.50 10.45
C TRP A 77 5.15 2.51 9.07
N ASP A 78 4.94 1.31 8.50
CA ASP A 78 4.28 1.06 7.21
C ASP A 78 3.00 0.26 7.47
N ILE A 79 1.86 0.93 7.41
CA ILE A 79 0.55 0.39 7.76
C ILE A 79 -0.13 -0.17 6.52
N GLY A 80 -0.40 -1.50 6.54
CA GLY A 80 -0.90 -2.22 5.37
C GLY A 80 0.22 -2.43 4.34
N THR A 81 1.32 -3.04 4.78
CA THR A 81 2.58 -3.11 4.01
C THR A 81 2.49 -3.88 2.69
N GLY A 82 1.54 -4.82 2.55
CA GLY A 82 1.35 -5.61 1.34
C GLY A 82 2.62 -6.35 0.91
N THR A 83 3.21 -5.94 -0.21
CA THR A 83 4.48 -6.50 -0.72
C THR A 83 5.73 -6.01 0.02
N GLY A 84 5.60 -5.10 0.96
CA GLY A 84 6.73 -4.47 1.65
C GLY A 84 7.40 -3.33 0.88
N VAL A 85 6.82 -2.90 -0.25
CA VAL A 85 7.48 -1.95 -1.15
C VAL A 85 7.73 -0.58 -0.50
N ILE A 86 6.80 -0.06 0.31
CA ILE A 86 6.96 1.22 1.02
C ILE A 86 8.07 1.10 2.05
N SER A 87 8.06 0.05 2.88
CA SER A 87 9.13 -0.25 3.83
C SER A 87 10.50 -0.32 3.15
N ALA A 88 10.58 -0.96 1.96
CA ALA A 88 11.81 -1.04 1.20
C ALA A 88 12.30 0.33 0.71
N VAL A 89 11.41 1.22 0.26
CA VAL A 89 11.76 2.59 -0.13
C VAL A 89 12.26 3.37 1.09
N LEU A 90 11.62 3.24 2.24
CA LEU A 90 12.03 3.90 3.49
C LEU A 90 13.40 3.40 3.98
N ALA A 91 13.65 2.08 3.93
CA ALA A 91 14.95 1.49 4.24
C ALA A 91 16.06 2.02 3.32
N LYS A 92 15.78 2.11 2.02
CA LYS A 92 16.71 2.70 1.04
C LYS A 92 17.00 4.19 1.29
N ARG A 93 16.07 4.91 1.89
CA ARG A 93 16.26 6.30 2.34
C ARG A 93 17.10 6.42 3.62
N GLY A 94 17.55 5.29 4.19
CA GLY A 94 18.46 5.26 5.34
C GLY A 94 17.78 5.01 6.68
N LEU A 95 16.45 4.80 6.72
CA LEU A 95 15.77 4.42 7.96
C LEU A 95 16.19 3.02 8.39
N LYS A 96 16.54 2.88 9.68
CA LYS A 96 17.08 1.63 10.25
C LYS A 96 16.09 0.91 11.16
N THR A 97 15.02 1.59 11.56
CA THR A 97 13.99 1.03 12.44
C THR A 97 12.63 1.23 11.78
N ILE A 98 12.16 0.20 11.11
CA ILE A 98 10.88 0.21 10.41
C ILE A 98 10.02 -0.91 10.97
N LEU A 99 8.78 -0.60 11.33
CA LEU A 99 7.77 -1.57 11.71
C LEU A 99 6.71 -1.60 10.61
N ALA A 100 6.44 -2.78 10.07
CA ALA A 100 5.48 -2.96 8.99
C ALA A 100 4.34 -3.87 9.44
N THR A 101 3.10 -3.46 9.20
CA THR A 101 1.91 -4.21 9.60
C THR A 101 1.07 -4.62 8.41
N ASP A 102 0.40 -5.75 8.52
CA ASP A 102 -0.69 -6.17 7.64
C ASP A 102 -1.62 -7.14 8.38
N THR A 103 -2.86 -7.21 7.99
CA THR A 103 -3.83 -8.19 8.51
C THR A 103 -3.68 -9.55 7.85
N ASP A 104 -3.21 -9.59 6.59
CA ASP A 104 -3.10 -10.79 5.79
C ASP A 104 -1.72 -11.46 5.98
N PRO A 105 -1.64 -12.67 6.55
CA PRO A 105 -0.37 -13.38 6.71
C PRO A 105 0.34 -13.67 5.37
N ARG A 106 -0.41 -13.71 4.25
CA ARG A 106 0.20 -13.88 2.91
C ARG A 106 0.94 -12.62 2.48
N ALA A 107 0.42 -11.44 2.82
CA ALA A 107 1.09 -10.16 2.60
C ALA A 107 2.39 -10.09 3.42
N LEU A 108 2.34 -10.47 4.70
CA LEU A 108 3.53 -10.52 5.55
C LEU A 108 4.60 -11.50 5.03
N ALA A 109 4.19 -12.69 4.57
CA ALA A 109 5.11 -13.65 3.95
C ALA A 109 5.72 -13.10 2.65
N CYS A 110 4.92 -12.40 1.84
CA CYS A 110 5.40 -11.72 0.64
C CYS A 110 6.41 -10.62 0.95
N ALA A 111 6.11 -9.78 1.94
CA ALA A 111 7.00 -8.71 2.39
C ALA A 111 8.32 -9.28 2.92
N GLN A 112 8.26 -10.34 3.73
CA GLN A 112 9.44 -11.02 4.27
C GLN A 112 10.38 -11.50 3.17
N GLU A 113 9.86 -12.22 2.14
CA GLU A 113 10.69 -12.67 1.01
C GLU A 113 11.31 -11.48 0.25
N ASN A 114 10.56 -10.40 0.05
CA ASN A 114 11.09 -9.21 -0.60
C ASN A 114 12.18 -8.54 0.23
N PHE A 115 12.04 -8.48 1.56
CA PHE A 115 13.08 -7.93 2.44
C PHE A 115 14.35 -8.77 2.43
N GLU A 116 14.23 -10.10 2.40
CA GLU A 116 15.37 -11.00 2.24
C GLU A 116 16.11 -10.79 0.91
N ARG A 117 15.37 -10.69 -0.20
CA ARG A 117 15.93 -10.42 -1.53
C ARG A 117 16.63 -9.06 -1.62
N LEU A 118 16.13 -8.07 -0.90
CA LEU A 118 16.67 -6.71 -0.86
C LEU A 118 17.75 -6.52 0.21
N GLY A 119 17.98 -7.50 1.10
CA GLY A 119 18.96 -7.44 2.18
C GLY A 119 18.63 -6.40 3.26
N ILE A 120 17.33 -6.23 3.57
CA ILE A 120 16.85 -5.22 4.54
C ILE A 120 16.12 -5.82 5.76
N THR A 121 16.18 -7.13 5.97
CA THR A 121 15.50 -7.83 7.06
C THR A 121 15.85 -7.27 8.44
N GLU A 122 17.09 -6.86 8.65
CA GLU A 122 17.54 -6.27 9.92
C GLU A 122 16.96 -4.86 10.18
N GLN A 123 16.38 -4.22 9.17
CA GLN A 123 15.83 -2.87 9.27
C GLN A 123 14.32 -2.86 9.46
N VAL A 124 13.62 -3.96 9.14
CA VAL A 124 12.17 -4.02 9.12
C VAL A 124 11.65 -5.17 9.98
N GLN A 125 10.76 -4.85 10.92
CA GLN A 125 10.02 -5.83 11.72
C GLN A 125 8.60 -5.95 11.19
N LEU A 126 8.15 -7.20 10.93
CA LEU A 126 6.80 -7.50 10.47
C LEU A 126 5.91 -7.87 11.63
N HIS A 127 4.72 -7.28 11.69
CA HIS A 127 3.70 -7.58 12.69
C HIS A 127 2.35 -7.83 12.03
N GLN A 128 1.68 -8.91 12.41
CA GLN A 128 0.29 -9.10 12.03
C GLN A 128 -0.61 -8.25 12.92
N ALA A 129 -1.24 -7.23 12.35
CA ALA A 129 -2.11 -6.32 13.08
C ALA A 129 -3.19 -5.73 12.16
N ASP A 130 -4.31 -5.37 12.75
CA ASP A 130 -5.32 -4.53 12.11
C ASP A 130 -4.93 -3.07 12.34
N LEU A 131 -4.40 -2.44 11.29
CA LEU A 131 -3.76 -1.13 11.28
C LEU A 131 -2.52 -1.08 12.18
N PHE A 132 -2.66 -0.67 13.42
CA PHE A 132 -1.54 -0.34 14.30
C PHE A 132 -1.09 -1.53 15.15
N PRO A 133 0.21 -1.66 15.41
CA PRO A 133 0.72 -2.68 16.31
C PRO A 133 0.32 -2.38 17.76
N LYS A 134 0.18 -3.43 18.56
CA LYS A 134 -0.05 -3.30 20.01
C LYS A 134 1.29 -2.98 20.69
N THR A 135 1.64 -1.72 20.75
CA THR A 135 2.87 -1.23 21.39
C THR A 135 2.66 0.17 21.95
N ASP A 136 3.39 0.50 23.02
CA ASP A 136 3.43 1.85 23.60
C ASP A 136 4.44 2.77 22.90
N THR A 137 5.22 2.23 21.95
CA THR A 137 6.18 3.04 21.19
C THR A 137 5.46 3.95 20.20
N LYS A 138 6.09 5.09 19.91
CA LYS A 138 5.63 6.06 18.91
C LYS A 138 6.62 6.13 17.77
N ALA A 139 6.13 6.49 16.59
CA ALA A 139 6.95 6.63 15.39
C ALA A 139 7.10 8.09 14.95
N ASP A 140 8.24 8.38 14.34
CA ASP A 140 8.51 9.70 13.75
C ASP A 140 7.85 9.84 12.37
N LEU A 141 7.62 8.71 11.70
CA LEU A 141 6.91 8.65 10.43
C LEU A 141 5.97 7.45 10.43
N ILE A 142 4.71 7.67 10.09
CA ILE A 142 3.74 6.59 9.87
C ILE A 142 3.16 6.75 8.47
N VAL A 143 3.37 5.74 7.61
CA VAL A 143 2.92 5.76 6.22
C VAL A 143 1.77 4.78 6.06
N CYS A 144 0.75 5.17 5.31
CA CYS A 144 -0.35 4.30 4.91
C CYS A 144 -0.75 4.57 3.46
N ASN A 145 -0.87 3.49 2.70
CA ASN A 145 -1.48 3.49 1.37
C ASN A 145 -2.72 2.60 1.42
N PRO A 146 -3.86 3.10 1.96
CA PRO A 146 -5.07 2.30 2.04
C PRO A 146 -5.67 2.07 0.65
N PRO A 147 -6.62 1.14 0.48
CA PRO A 147 -7.36 1.01 -0.77
C PRO A 147 -8.12 2.30 -1.09
N TRP A 148 -8.12 2.69 -2.38
CA TRP A 148 -8.60 4.03 -2.76
C TRP A 148 -10.10 4.12 -3.03
N LEU A 149 -10.77 2.98 -3.32
CA LEU A 149 -12.17 2.95 -3.71
C LEU A 149 -13.07 2.53 -2.54
N PRO A 150 -14.05 3.36 -2.11
CA PRO A 150 -14.93 3.06 -0.97
C PRO A 150 -16.07 2.12 -1.35
N ALA A 151 -15.75 0.97 -1.99
CA ALA A 151 -16.70 -0.03 -2.43
C ALA A 151 -16.40 -1.39 -1.81
N LYS A 152 -17.34 -2.32 -1.91
CA LYS A 152 -17.19 -3.67 -1.37
C LYS A 152 -16.34 -4.53 -2.30
N ALA A 153 -15.31 -5.17 -1.76
CA ALA A 153 -14.55 -6.19 -2.47
C ALA A 153 -15.40 -7.45 -2.71
N ALA A 154 -15.42 -7.94 -3.94
CA ALA A 154 -16.09 -9.21 -4.30
C ALA A 154 -15.16 -10.42 -4.15
N ALA A 155 -13.83 -10.20 -4.15
CA ALA A 155 -12.83 -11.24 -4.01
C ALA A 155 -11.69 -10.79 -3.07
N PRO A 156 -10.95 -11.71 -2.44
CA PRO A 156 -9.85 -11.36 -1.53
C PRO A 156 -8.78 -10.45 -2.14
N ILE A 157 -8.42 -10.65 -3.42
CA ILE A 157 -7.43 -9.82 -4.13
C ILE A 157 -7.90 -8.37 -4.30
N GLU A 158 -9.20 -8.15 -4.34
CA GLU A 158 -9.80 -6.82 -4.51
C GLU A 158 -9.77 -5.98 -3.24
N ARG A 159 -9.49 -6.58 -2.06
CA ARG A 159 -9.35 -5.85 -0.78
C ARG A 159 -8.22 -4.83 -0.80
N ALA A 160 -7.26 -5.00 -1.67
CA ALA A 160 -6.19 -4.03 -1.86
C ALA A 160 -6.58 -2.81 -2.72
N ILE A 161 -7.79 -2.84 -3.32
CA ILE A 161 -8.33 -1.78 -4.18
C ILE A 161 -9.59 -1.17 -3.55
N PHE A 162 -10.40 -1.99 -2.91
CA PHE A 162 -11.70 -1.62 -2.34
C PHE A 162 -11.66 -1.62 -0.81
N ASP A 163 -12.03 -0.48 -0.22
CA ASP A 163 -12.18 -0.25 1.21
C ASP A 163 -13.64 0.13 1.51
N GLU A 164 -14.47 -0.87 1.80
CA GLU A 164 -15.90 -0.66 2.02
C GLU A 164 -16.14 0.45 3.05
N LYS A 165 -16.83 1.52 2.66
CA LYS A 165 -17.12 2.72 3.48
C LYS A 165 -15.87 3.46 3.99
N SER A 166 -14.72 3.29 3.31
CA SER A 166 -13.42 3.86 3.71
C SER A 166 -13.02 3.49 5.15
N GLN A 167 -13.19 2.21 5.54
CA GLN A 167 -12.94 1.77 6.92
C GLN A 167 -11.46 1.85 7.29
N MET A 168 -10.58 1.40 6.40
CA MET A 168 -9.13 1.46 6.63
C MET A 168 -8.65 2.91 6.67
N LEU A 169 -9.09 3.75 5.72
CA LEU A 169 -8.78 5.17 5.68
C LEU A 169 -9.21 5.88 6.97
N LYS A 170 -10.46 5.67 7.40
CA LYS A 170 -11.01 6.26 8.63
C LYS A 170 -10.29 5.75 9.87
N GLY A 171 -10.09 4.43 9.94
CA GLY A 171 -9.35 3.81 11.03
C GLY A 171 -7.93 4.33 11.16
N PHE A 172 -7.23 4.51 10.05
CA PHE A 172 -5.90 5.12 10.03
C PHE A 172 -5.93 6.56 10.53
N LEU A 173 -6.69 7.44 9.90
CA LEU A 173 -6.70 8.87 10.24
C LEU A 173 -7.14 9.13 11.68
N LEU A 174 -8.22 8.48 12.15
CA LEU A 174 -8.76 8.72 13.49
C LEU A 174 -7.86 8.21 14.63
N ASN A 175 -6.90 7.34 14.35
CA ASN A 175 -6.05 6.75 15.40
C ASN A 175 -4.56 7.10 15.26
N VAL A 176 -4.08 7.54 14.11
CA VAL A 176 -2.65 7.76 13.85
C VAL A 176 -2.02 8.78 14.81
N SER A 177 -2.78 9.79 15.24
CA SER A 177 -2.32 10.83 16.18
C SER A 177 -1.79 10.26 17.50
N THR A 178 -2.38 9.18 17.98
CA THR A 178 -1.96 8.53 19.24
C THR A 178 -0.62 7.80 19.12
N HIS A 179 -0.21 7.47 17.92
CA HIS A 179 1.00 6.71 17.61
C HIS A 179 2.16 7.58 17.08
N LEU A 180 1.90 8.85 16.80
CA LEU A 180 2.95 9.78 16.37
C LEU A 180 3.78 10.28 17.55
N SER A 181 5.10 10.39 17.34
CA SER A 181 5.97 11.18 18.22
C SER A 181 5.61 12.67 18.15
N ALA A 182 6.11 13.48 19.07
CA ALA A 182 5.74 14.90 19.19
C ALA A 182 5.97 15.71 17.89
N TYR A 183 6.98 15.33 17.11
CA TYR A 183 7.31 15.97 15.82
C TYR A 183 7.10 15.02 14.64
N GLY A 184 6.38 13.91 14.86
CA GLY A 184 6.12 12.89 13.87
C GLY A 184 5.18 13.37 12.77
N GLN A 185 5.25 12.69 11.64
CA GLN A 185 4.36 12.91 10.50
C GLN A 185 3.59 11.64 10.15
N ALA A 186 2.33 11.80 9.79
CA ALA A 186 1.57 10.76 9.10
C ALA A 186 1.56 11.05 7.60
N TRP A 187 1.95 10.07 6.80
CA TRP A 187 1.92 10.15 5.35
C TRP A 187 0.81 9.25 4.82
N LEU A 188 -0.19 9.88 4.21
CA LEU A 188 -1.32 9.20 3.58
C LEU A 188 -1.18 9.28 2.06
N ILE A 189 -1.22 8.12 1.39
CA ILE A 189 -1.25 8.03 -0.07
C ILE A 189 -2.69 7.80 -0.51
N MET A 190 -3.23 8.68 -1.32
CA MET A 190 -4.60 8.57 -1.85
C MET A 190 -4.69 9.07 -3.29
N SER A 191 -5.55 8.43 -4.08
CA SER A 191 -5.97 8.92 -5.38
C SER A 191 -7.34 9.58 -5.28
N ASP A 192 -7.57 10.62 -6.09
CA ASP A 192 -8.88 11.27 -6.29
C ASP A 192 -9.77 10.53 -7.31
N PHE A 193 -9.37 9.31 -7.69
CA PHE A 193 -10.14 8.50 -8.64
C PHE A 193 -11.56 8.21 -8.15
N ALA A 194 -11.75 7.99 -6.85
CA ALA A 194 -13.07 7.79 -6.24
C ALA A 194 -13.97 9.02 -6.37
N GLU A 195 -13.41 10.22 -6.28
CA GLU A 195 -14.12 11.50 -6.47
C GLU A 195 -14.58 11.64 -7.92
N HIS A 196 -13.73 11.33 -8.90
CA HIS A 196 -14.07 11.35 -10.32
C HIS A 196 -15.14 10.32 -10.70
N LEU A 197 -15.27 9.23 -9.92
CA LEU A 197 -16.34 8.23 -10.05
C LEU A 197 -17.61 8.60 -9.28
N GLY A 198 -17.62 9.70 -8.52
CA GLY A 198 -18.74 10.07 -7.66
C GLY A 198 -18.95 9.16 -6.44
N LEU A 199 -17.93 8.37 -6.07
CA LEU A 199 -17.97 7.44 -4.93
C LEU A 199 -17.52 8.09 -3.63
N ARG A 200 -16.87 9.26 -3.71
CA ARG A 200 -16.39 10.06 -2.58
C ARG A 200 -16.58 11.53 -2.90
N THR A 201 -16.86 12.35 -1.90
CA THR A 201 -16.87 13.81 -2.08
C THR A 201 -15.45 14.39 -1.98
N PRO A 202 -15.12 15.49 -2.69
CA PRO A 202 -13.78 16.09 -2.63
C PRO A 202 -13.34 16.53 -1.22
N ASN A 203 -14.30 16.82 -0.34
CA ASN A 203 -14.02 17.29 1.02
C ASN A 203 -13.89 16.15 2.04
N GLU A 204 -14.23 14.91 1.70
CA GLU A 204 -14.24 13.80 2.69
C GLU A 204 -12.87 13.58 3.33
N ILE A 205 -11.78 13.60 2.55
CA ILE A 205 -10.43 13.43 3.09
C ILE A 205 -10.01 14.65 3.94
N PRO A 206 -10.13 15.90 3.48
CA PRO A 206 -9.87 17.09 4.31
C PRO A 206 -10.67 17.08 5.62
N ASP A 207 -11.97 16.80 5.57
CA ASP A 207 -12.84 16.76 6.75
C ASP A 207 -12.42 15.66 7.75
N LEU A 208 -11.96 14.50 7.25
CA LEU A 208 -11.46 13.42 8.10
C LEU A 208 -10.13 13.79 8.78
N ILE A 209 -9.24 14.48 8.06
CA ILE A 209 -7.96 14.97 8.60
C ILE A 209 -8.22 15.95 9.74
N GLU A 210 -9.09 16.93 9.55
CA GLU A 210 -9.45 17.91 10.57
C GLU A 210 -10.08 17.24 11.81
N ARG A 211 -11.06 16.33 11.60
CA ARG A 211 -11.69 15.58 12.70
C ARG A 211 -10.71 14.71 13.49
N ALA A 212 -9.63 14.28 12.87
CA ALA A 212 -8.57 13.49 13.49
C ALA A 212 -7.61 14.35 14.34
N GLY A 213 -7.81 15.67 14.43
CA GLY A 213 -6.88 16.59 15.09
C GLY A 213 -5.54 16.67 14.35
N LEU A 214 -5.59 16.55 13.03
CA LEU A 214 -4.43 16.64 12.15
C LEU A 214 -4.59 17.82 11.21
N ARG A 215 -3.46 18.36 10.76
CA ARG A 215 -3.42 19.35 9.67
C ARG A 215 -2.46 18.94 8.58
N VAL A 216 -2.73 19.41 7.37
CA VAL A 216 -1.85 19.18 6.21
C VAL A 216 -0.65 20.11 6.31
N LEU A 217 0.53 19.51 6.49
CA LEU A 217 1.80 20.23 6.43
C LEU A 217 2.19 20.49 4.96
N LYS A 218 2.05 19.46 4.12
CA LYS A 218 2.38 19.50 2.71
C LYS A 218 1.61 18.41 1.93
N LYS A 219 1.33 18.68 0.67
CA LYS A 219 0.74 17.73 -0.27
C LYS A 219 1.60 17.69 -1.52
N TYR A 220 1.94 16.48 -1.98
CA TYR A 220 2.65 16.25 -3.23
C TYR A 220 1.74 15.46 -4.16
N ASP A 221 1.64 15.89 -5.41
CA ASP A 221 0.74 15.30 -6.39
C ASP A 221 1.52 14.72 -7.56
N VAL A 222 1.01 13.61 -8.12
CA VAL A 222 1.51 13.00 -9.34
C VAL A 222 0.36 12.45 -10.18
N ARG A 223 0.44 12.59 -11.50
CA ARG A 223 -0.52 11.97 -12.42
C ARG A 223 -0.04 10.57 -12.79
N PRO A 224 -0.96 9.56 -12.83
CA PRO A 224 -0.64 8.23 -13.33
C PRO A 224 -0.13 8.26 -14.77
N LYS A 225 0.87 7.40 -15.06
CA LYS A 225 1.50 7.31 -16.39
C LYS A 225 1.25 5.95 -17.06
N HIS A 226 0.44 5.07 -16.45
CA HIS A 226 0.20 3.75 -17.00
C HIS A 226 -0.67 3.78 -18.27
N SER A 227 -0.51 2.76 -19.14
CA SER A 227 -1.14 2.70 -20.46
C SER A 227 -2.68 2.81 -20.47
N LYS A 228 -3.35 2.36 -19.38
CA LYS A 228 -4.82 2.48 -19.27
C LYS A 228 -5.32 3.93 -19.21
N VAL A 229 -4.47 4.89 -18.84
CA VAL A 229 -4.82 6.33 -18.90
C VAL A 229 -5.02 6.80 -20.33
N LEU A 230 -4.36 6.14 -21.30
CA LEU A 230 -4.44 6.46 -22.72
C LEU A 230 -5.46 5.60 -23.48
N ASP A 231 -6.06 4.61 -22.84
CA ASP A 231 -7.03 3.70 -23.45
C ASP A 231 -8.43 4.34 -23.49
N THR A 232 -8.75 4.97 -24.60
CA THR A 232 -10.06 5.62 -24.82
C THR A 232 -11.22 4.63 -24.93
N ALA A 233 -10.97 3.32 -25.08
CA ALA A 233 -11.99 2.27 -25.07
C ALA A 233 -12.35 1.81 -23.63
N ASP A 234 -11.56 2.18 -22.61
CA ASP A 234 -11.89 1.91 -21.21
C ASP A 234 -13.10 2.77 -20.80
N ALA A 235 -14.16 2.13 -20.29
CA ALA A 235 -15.34 2.83 -19.78
C ALA A 235 -15.02 3.85 -18.65
N LEU A 236 -13.89 3.69 -17.96
CA LEU A 236 -13.40 4.58 -16.91
C LEU A 236 -12.33 5.57 -17.40
N HIS A 237 -12.09 5.63 -18.72
CA HIS A 237 -11.04 6.49 -19.31
C HIS A 237 -11.10 7.93 -18.81
N THR A 238 -12.28 8.57 -18.84
CA THR A 238 -12.43 9.96 -18.42
C THR A 238 -11.99 10.18 -16.97
N ALA A 239 -12.41 9.31 -16.05
CA ALA A 239 -12.00 9.40 -14.64
C ALA A 239 -10.49 9.14 -14.47
N ARG A 240 -9.94 8.14 -15.18
CA ARG A 240 -8.49 7.84 -15.14
C ARG A 240 -7.62 8.95 -15.72
N ALA A 241 -8.09 9.63 -16.76
CA ALA A 241 -7.35 10.75 -17.38
C ALA A 241 -7.26 11.99 -16.47
N LEU A 242 -8.20 12.13 -15.55
CA LEU A 242 -8.26 13.23 -14.56
C LEU A 242 -7.55 12.86 -13.25
N GLU A 243 -7.31 11.57 -13.01
CA GLU A 243 -6.80 11.02 -11.76
C GLU A 243 -5.49 11.69 -11.33
N THR A 244 -5.43 12.04 -10.06
CA THR A 244 -4.23 12.53 -9.37
C THR A 244 -3.99 11.68 -8.13
N THR A 245 -2.80 11.12 -8.02
CA THR A 245 -2.36 10.44 -6.79
C THR A 245 -1.59 11.43 -5.92
N SER A 246 -1.95 11.51 -4.66
CA SER A 246 -1.41 12.48 -3.71
C SER A 246 -0.76 11.80 -2.51
N LEU A 247 0.39 12.34 -2.09
CA LEU A 247 0.98 12.08 -0.79
C LEU A 247 0.66 13.26 0.14
N TRP A 248 -0.17 13.01 1.14
CA TRP A 248 -0.54 13.97 2.18
C TRP A 248 0.40 13.80 3.37
N CYS A 249 1.23 14.80 3.65
CA CYS A 249 2.07 14.86 4.84
C CYS A 249 1.30 15.60 5.93
N LEU A 250 0.92 14.87 6.98
CA LEU A 250 0.06 15.34 8.06
C LEU A 250 0.86 15.46 9.35
N VAL A 251 0.53 16.44 10.18
CA VAL A 251 1.08 16.64 11.53
C VAL A 251 -0.05 16.88 12.51
N LEU A 252 0.24 16.73 13.81
CA LEU A 252 -0.71 17.07 14.86
C LEU A 252 -1.10 18.55 14.75
N ASP A 253 -2.38 18.83 14.88
CA ASP A 253 -2.89 20.20 14.97
C ASP A 253 -2.78 20.63 16.43
N THR A 254 -1.69 21.35 16.74
CA THR A 254 -1.33 21.82 18.09
C THR A 254 -1.60 23.31 18.25
#